data_d1aa6e96c055c376da59c30ada80889c
#
_entry.id   d1aa6e96c055c376da59c30ada80889c
#
_cell.length_a   1.000
_cell.length_b   1.000
_cell.length_c   1.000
_cell.angle_alpha   90.00
_cell.angle_beta   90.00
_cell.angle_gamma   90.00
#
_symmetry.space_group_name_H-M   'P 1'
#
loop_
_entity.id
_entity.type
_entity.pdbx_description
1 polymer ?
#
loop_
_entity_poly.entity_id
_entity_poly.type
_entity_poly.pdbx_seq_one_letter_code
_entity_poly.pdbx_strand_id
1 'polypeptide(L)'
;MFTVCEEDVHAILSDYGIQATVCSVEELQRSHYEKDDPATREVRLIVKAETNDGRSFVIRFKNEPSAPIEVVEAQSGFAALLFAHGIETPQNYLSNGSYARKYSHNGYDVTVTVEDFKAGELRVVDEKTAEQTGTMLARMHEIAEQNDWHVKSAVLFDPLTENDLFSYDGFIKHEEYLRTVDETLLNQIVHEHTILDQAVRSFETEPRYAVQGDISDCNLYRTEYGTIGVFDFNWCGDNNLFYDAVMQGIFESRLMDYPEEMGETPPSATR
;
A
#
# COMPACT_ATOMS: atom_id res chain seq x y z
N MET A 1 22.51 -8.69 -4.59
CA MET A 1 21.57 -7.79 -3.88
C MET A 1 21.40 -6.52 -4.70
N PHE A 2 20.17 -6.06 -4.90
CA PHE A 2 19.88 -4.79 -5.58
C PHE A 2 20.29 -3.61 -4.69
N THR A 3 21.09 -2.69 -5.20
CA THR A 3 21.55 -1.47 -4.49
C THR A 3 21.61 -0.31 -5.46
N VAL A 4 21.45 0.90 -4.96
CA VAL A 4 21.58 2.15 -5.70
C VAL A 4 22.53 3.10 -4.98
N CYS A 5 23.24 3.94 -5.71
CA CYS A 5 24.08 4.99 -5.17
C CYS A 5 23.50 6.39 -5.46
N GLU A 6 24.15 7.44 -4.98
CA GLU A 6 23.70 8.83 -5.20
C GLU A 6 23.63 9.19 -6.69
N GLU A 7 24.58 8.70 -7.50
CA GLU A 7 24.61 8.94 -8.94
C GLU A 7 23.44 8.28 -9.65
N ASP A 8 23.06 7.05 -9.27
CA ASP A 8 21.90 6.34 -9.80
C ASP A 8 20.61 7.11 -9.50
N VAL A 9 20.45 7.52 -8.23
CA VAL A 9 19.29 8.29 -7.78
C VAL A 9 19.22 9.65 -8.46
N HIS A 10 20.37 10.33 -8.64
CA HIS A 10 20.43 11.61 -9.36
C HIS A 10 19.97 11.46 -10.82
N ALA A 11 20.42 10.41 -11.51
CA ALA A 11 19.99 10.13 -12.89
C ALA A 11 18.48 9.89 -12.97
N ILE A 12 17.92 9.09 -12.02
CA ILE A 12 16.49 8.84 -11.95
C ILE A 12 15.71 10.13 -11.70
N LEU A 13 16.09 10.95 -10.71
CA LEU A 13 15.42 12.22 -10.44
C LEU A 13 15.44 13.15 -11.67
N SER A 14 16.56 13.18 -12.40
CA SER A 14 16.68 13.94 -13.65
C SER A 14 15.70 13.45 -14.73
N ASP A 15 15.52 12.13 -14.88
CA ASP A 15 14.55 11.53 -15.79
C ASP A 15 13.10 11.90 -15.44
N TYR A 16 12.83 12.15 -14.16
CA TYR A 16 11.55 12.64 -13.66
C TYR A 16 11.44 14.17 -13.66
N GLY A 17 12.36 14.86 -14.34
CA GLY A 17 12.33 16.32 -14.50
C GLY A 17 12.79 17.10 -13.27
N ILE A 18 13.37 16.44 -12.27
CA ILE A 18 13.85 17.06 -11.04
C ILE A 18 15.33 17.42 -11.22
N GLN A 19 15.60 18.70 -11.50
CA GLN A 19 16.94 19.24 -11.80
C GLN A 19 17.60 19.74 -10.50
N ALA A 20 17.89 18.81 -9.57
CA ALA A 20 18.55 19.13 -8.31
C ALA A 20 19.64 18.10 -8.02
N THR A 21 20.71 18.53 -7.35
CA THR A 21 21.80 17.62 -6.96
C THR A 21 21.41 16.82 -5.73
N VAL A 22 21.52 15.48 -5.79
CA VAL A 22 21.35 14.60 -4.64
C VAL A 22 22.50 14.82 -3.68
N CYS A 23 22.18 15.04 -2.40
CA CYS A 23 23.14 15.25 -1.31
C CYS A 23 23.24 14.04 -0.38
N SER A 24 22.18 13.27 -0.27
CA SER A 24 22.15 12.03 0.51
C SER A 24 21.07 11.07 0.00
N VAL A 25 21.31 9.78 0.21
CA VAL A 25 20.36 8.70 -0.05
C VAL A 25 20.28 7.83 1.20
N GLU A 26 19.09 7.73 1.77
CA GLU A 26 18.78 6.92 2.94
C GLU A 26 17.85 5.78 2.54
N GLU A 27 18.18 4.56 2.95
CA GLU A 27 17.30 3.42 2.77
C GLU A 27 16.20 3.42 3.83
N LEU A 28 14.94 3.52 3.41
CA LEU A 28 13.77 3.49 4.29
C LEU A 28 13.26 2.07 4.49
N GLN A 29 13.24 1.27 3.43
CA GLN A 29 12.75 -0.10 3.47
C GLN A 29 13.45 -0.96 2.43
N ARG A 30 13.72 -2.20 2.82
CA ARG A 30 14.25 -3.22 1.91
C ARG A 30 13.56 -4.55 2.15
N SER A 31 13.01 -5.12 1.09
CA SER A 31 12.68 -6.54 1.02
C SER A 31 13.33 -7.10 -0.24
N HIS A 32 14.04 -8.20 -0.11
CA HIS A 32 14.77 -8.80 -1.21
C HIS A 32 14.72 -10.31 -1.08
N TYR A 33 14.15 -10.95 -2.07
CA TYR A 33 14.07 -12.39 -2.17
C TYR A 33 14.89 -12.84 -3.37
N GLU A 34 16.16 -13.20 -3.12
CA GLU A 34 16.96 -13.87 -4.15
C GLU A 34 16.47 -15.30 -4.30
N LYS A 35 15.99 -15.58 -5.50
CA LYS A 35 15.70 -16.94 -5.98
C LYS A 35 16.81 -17.33 -6.96
N ASP A 36 17.07 -18.64 -7.12
CA ASP A 36 18.09 -19.14 -8.03
C ASP A 36 17.85 -18.71 -9.48
N ASP A 37 16.59 -18.61 -9.88
CA ASP A 37 16.18 -18.08 -11.18
C ASP A 37 16.12 -16.53 -11.15
N PRO A 38 16.93 -15.82 -11.96
CA PRO A 38 16.89 -14.36 -12.07
C PRO A 38 15.50 -13.80 -12.42
N ALA A 39 14.69 -14.53 -13.18
CA ALA A 39 13.36 -14.09 -13.59
C ALA A 39 12.35 -14.04 -12.43
N THR A 40 12.64 -14.74 -11.34
CA THR A 40 11.78 -14.80 -10.14
C THR A 40 12.31 -14.01 -8.96
N ARG A 41 13.39 -13.23 -9.15
CA ARG A 41 13.95 -12.35 -8.11
C ARG A 41 12.98 -11.22 -7.81
N GLU A 42 12.58 -11.12 -6.56
CA GLU A 42 11.71 -10.05 -6.10
C GLU A 42 12.56 -8.97 -5.42
N VAL A 43 12.27 -7.71 -5.74
CA VAL A 43 12.94 -6.53 -5.18
C VAL A 43 11.89 -5.54 -4.74
N ARG A 44 11.98 -5.13 -3.49
CA ARG A 44 11.36 -3.91 -3.00
C ARG A 44 12.44 -3.11 -2.25
N LEU A 45 12.82 -1.99 -2.81
CA LEU A 45 13.70 -1.02 -2.17
C LEU A 45 13.02 0.34 -2.20
N ILE A 46 12.95 0.99 -1.05
CA ILE A 46 12.45 2.36 -0.91
C ILE A 46 13.58 3.20 -0.33
N VAL A 47 13.93 4.27 -1.02
CA VAL A 47 14.94 5.21 -0.56
C VAL A 47 14.37 6.62 -0.46
N LYS A 48 14.86 7.39 0.53
CA LYS A 48 14.69 8.82 0.61
C LYS A 48 15.94 9.48 0.04
N ALA A 49 15.75 10.43 -0.87
CA ALA A 49 16.81 11.27 -1.39
C ALA A 49 16.61 12.72 -0.94
N GLU A 50 17.65 13.33 -0.40
CA GLU A 50 17.69 14.76 -0.09
C GLU A 50 18.48 15.51 -1.15
N THR A 51 18.01 16.67 -1.55
CA THR A 51 18.61 17.47 -2.61
C THR A 51 19.13 18.82 -2.10
N ASN A 52 20.07 19.42 -2.85
CA ASN A 52 20.73 20.66 -2.50
C ASN A 52 19.80 21.90 -2.45
N ASP A 53 18.59 21.80 -2.97
CA ASP A 53 17.54 22.82 -2.90
C ASP A 53 16.59 22.63 -1.70
N GLY A 54 16.90 21.67 -0.81
CA GLY A 54 16.18 21.41 0.44
C GLY A 54 14.92 20.53 0.26
N ARG A 55 14.66 20.00 -0.92
CA ARG A 55 13.58 19.06 -1.13
C ARG A 55 14.00 17.63 -0.78
N SER A 56 13.03 16.81 -0.42
CA SER A 56 13.22 15.37 -0.20
C SER A 56 12.22 14.57 -1.01
N PHE A 57 12.67 13.45 -1.56
CA PHE A 57 11.89 12.58 -2.43
C PHE A 57 11.93 11.15 -1.94
N VAL A 58 10.87 10.40 -2.19
CA VAL A 58 10.84 8.94 -2.08
C VAL A 58 10.96 8.34 -3.46
N ILE A 59 11.91 7.45 -3.62
CA ILE A 59 12.09 6.65 -4.84
C ILE A 59 11.82 5.20 -4.47
N ARG A 60 10.87 4.57 -5.17
CA ARG A 60 10.49 3.17 -4.98
C ARG A 60 10.99 2.35 -6.15
N PHE A 61 11.67 1.26 -5.85
CA PHE A 61 12.14 0.27 -6.81
C PHE A 61 11.42 -1.04 -6.53
N LYS A 62 10.68 -1.54 -7.51
CA LYS A 62 9.88 -2.75 -7.39
C LYS A 62 10.14 -3.73 -8.53
N ASN A 63 10.27 -4.99 -8.18
CA ASN A 63 10.10 -6.13 -9.08
C ASN A 63 9.31 -7.19 -8.33
N GLU A 64 8.00 -7.11 -8.38
CA GLU A 64 7.06 -7.99 -7.69
C GLU A 64 6.04 -8.50 -8.70
N PRO A 65 5.78 -9.82 -8.78
CA PRO A 65 4.82 -10.38 -9.73
C PRO A 65 3.40 -9.83 -9.59
N SER A 66 3.01 -9.51 -8.33
CA SER A 66 1.69 -8.95 -8.00
C SER A 66 1.55 -7.45 -8.29
N ALA A 67 2.66 -6.77 -8.62
CA ALA A 67 2.69 -5.33 -8.91
C ALA A 67 3.30 -5.04 -10.31
N PRO A 68 2.66 -5.50 -11.41
CA PRO A 68 3.11 -5.17 -12.74
C PRO A 68 3.06 -3.65 -12.97
N ILE A 69 3.83 -3.16 -13.94
CA ILE A 69 3.99 -1.71 -14.15
C ILE A 69 2.67 -0.98 -14.37
N GLU A 70 1.70 -1.62 -15.00
CA GLU A 70 0.37 -1.05 -15.26
C GLU A 70 -0.41 -0.80 -13.97
N VAL A 71 -0.25 -1.69 -12.98
CA VAL A 71 -0.85 -1.53 -11.65
C VAL A 71 -0.16 -0.39 -10.90
N VAL A 72 1.17 -0.37 -10.89
CA VAL A 72 1.95 0.69 -10.24
C VAL A 72 1.65 2.06 -10.85
N GLU A 73 1.50 2.14 -12.18
CA GLU A 73 1.10 3.36 -12.89
C GLU A 73 -0.31 3.83 -12.45
N ALA A 74 -1.29 2.91 -12.39
CA ALA A 74 -2.65 3.23 -11.99
C ALA A 74 -2.74 3.66 -10.52
N GLN A 75 -1.97 3.03 -9.62
CA GLN A 75 -1.86 3.39 -8.21
C GLN A 75 -1.28 4.80 -8.03
N SER A 76 -0.17 5.10 -8.71
CA SER A 76 0.45 6.43 -8.69
C SER A 76 -0.45 7.49 -9.32
N GLY A 77 -1.17 7.13 -10.39
CA GLY A 77 -2.17 7.98 -11.03
C GLY A 77 -3.33 8.32 -10.10
N PHE A 78 -3.79 7.36 -9.28
CA PHE A 78 -4.82 7.62 -8.28
C PHE A 78 -4.34 8.59 -7.20
N ALA A 79 -3.15 8.40 -6.66
CA ALA A 79 -2.55 9.35 -5.71
C ALA A 79 -2.44 10.76 -6.30
N ALA A 80 -2.01 10.87 -7.57
CA ALA A 80 -1.91 12.14 -8.27
C ALA A 80 -3.29 12.78 -8.55
N LEU A 81 -4.31 11.99 -8.87
CA LEU A 81 -5.70 12.47 -8.99
C LEU A 81 -6.20 13.06 -7.67
N LEU A 82 -5.99 12.35 -6.57
CA LEU A 82 -6.36 12.81 -5.24
C LEU A 82 -5.65 14.12 -4.88
N PHE A 83 -4.33 14.21 -5.14
CA PHE A 83 -3.55 15.43 -4.96
C PHE A 83 -4.14 16.61 -5.75
N ALA A 84 -4.46 16.40 -7.03
CA ALA A 84 -5.04 17.42 -7.89
C ALA A 84 -6.42 17.92 -7.39
N HIS A 85 -7.14 17.08 -6.65
CA HIS A 85 -8.43 17.41 -6.01
C HIS A 85 -8.29 17.92 -4.56
N GLY A 86 -7.06 18.21 -4.10
CA GLY A 86 -6.78 18.82 -2.82
C GLY A 86 -6.82 17.86 -1.62
N ILE A 87 -6.67 16.55 -1.86
CA ILE A 87 -6.36 15.61 -0.79
C ILE A 87 -4.85 15.70 -0.50
N GLU A 88 -4.49 15.73 0.77
CA GLU A 88 -3.10 15.74 1.19
C GLU A 88 -2.46 14.37 0.93
N THR A 89 -1.80 14.25 -0.22
CA THR A 89 -0.98 13.10 -0.64
C THR A 89 0.40 13.58 -1.09
N PRO A 90 1.43 12.73 -1.16
CA PRO A 90 2.66 13.07 -1.86
C PRO A 90 2.38 13.45 -3.31
N GLN A 91 3.04 14.49 -3.81
CA GLN A 91 3.04 14.76 -5.24
C GLN A 91 3.82 13.65 -5.95
N ASN A 92 3.21 13.01 -6.94
CA ASN A 92 3.85 12.04 -7.80
C ASN A 92 4.41 12.72 -9.05
N TYR A 93 5.60 12.31 -9.48
CA TYR A 93 6.31 12.90 -10.62
C TYR A 93 6.18 12.03 -11.86
N LEU A 94 6.17 12.68 -13.02
CA LEU A 94 6.08 12.03 -14.33
C LEU A 94 7.45 11.99 -15.01
N SER A 95 7.77 10.86 -15.62
CA SER A 95 8.87 10.74 -16.58
C SER A 95 8.32 10.34 -17.94
N ASN A 96 8.45 11.22 -18.93
CA ASN A 96 7.92 11.04 -20.30
C ASN A 96 6.41 10.71 -20.32
N GLY A 97 5.62 11.31 -19.42
CA GLY A 97 4.17 11.15 -19.36
C GLY A 97 3.68 9.93 -18.58
N SER A 98 4.57 9.21 -17.89
CA SER A 98 4.22 8.07 -17.02
C SER A 98 4.77 8.27 -15.62
N TYR A 99 4.04 7.84 -14.59
CA TYR A 99 4.50 7.80 -13.21
C TYR A 99 5.48 6.65 -12.97
N ALA A 100 5.21 5.49 -13.56
CA ALA A 100 6.02 4.29 -13.41
C ALA A 100 6.94 4.07 -14.62
N ARG A 101 8.23 3.82 -14.38
CA ARG A 101 9.23 3.56 -15.42
C ARG A 101 9.99 2.28 -15.12
N LYS A 102 10.33 1.54 -16.20
CA LYS A 102 11.26 0.41 -16.10
C LYS A 102 12.70 0.87 -16.18
N TYR A 103 13.52 0.36 -15.28
CA TYR A 103 14.96 0.52 -15.26
C TYR A 103 15.65 -0.83 -15.16
N SER A 104 16.72 -1.00 -15.93
CA SER A 104 17.62 -2.14 -15.80
C SER A 104 18.88 -1.67 -15.06
N HIS A 105 19.15 -2.22 -13.88
CA HIS A 105 20.28 -1.84 -13.05
C HIS A 105 20.89 -3.07 -12.37
N ASN A 106 22.19 -3.28 -12.51
CA ASN A 106 22.94 -4.37 -11.90
C ASN A 106 22.35 -5.77 -12.15
N GLY A 107 21.77 -6.00 -13.34
CA GLY A 107 21.17 -7.27 -13.74
C GLY A 107 19.76 -7.50 -13.17
N TYR A 108 19.13 -6.46 -12.64
CA TYR A 108 17.73 -6.44 -12.23
C TYR A 108 16.92 -5.53 -13.12
N ASP A 109 15.72 -5.96 -13.48
CA ASP A 109 14.71 -5.11 -14.10
C ASP A 109 13.71 -4.69 -13.01
N VAL A 110 13.60 -3.38 -12.78
CA VAL A 110 12.75 -2.84 -11.72
C VAL A 110 11.81 -1.78 -12.28
N THR A 111 10.64 -1.67 -11.70
CA THR A 111 9.73 -0.53 -11.89
C THR A 111 10.08 0.54 -10.86
N VAL A 112 10.23 1.78 -11.31
CA VAL A 112 10.59 2.93 -10.48
C VAL A 112 9.47 3.96 -10.49
N THR A 113 9.15 4.52 -9.32
CA THR A 113 8.30 5.70 -9.13
C THR A 113 9.00 6.73 -8.26
N VAL A 114 8.65 8.00 -8.42
CA VAL A 114 9.18 9.12 -7.65
C VAL A 114 8.03 9.95 -7.11
N GLU A 115 8.07 10.24 -5.81
CA GLU A 115 7.10 11.08 -5.12
C GLU A 115 7.79 11.98 -4.08
N ASP A 116 7.11 13.02 -3.60
CA ASP A 116 7.60 13.83 -2.47
C ASP A 116 7.72 13.00 -1.20
N PHE A 117 8.76 13.22 -0.43
CA PHE A 117 8.81 12.70 0.94
C PHE A 117 7.92 13.54 1.86
N LYS A 118 7.04 12.88 2.61
CA LYS A 118 6.21 13.51 3.64
C LYS A 118 6.67 13.07 5.01
N ALA A 119 6.99 14.06 5.85
CA ALA A 119 7.26 13.83 7.26
C ALA A 119 5.97 13.95 8.08
N GLY A 120 6.03 13.55 9.36
CA GLY A 120 4.91 13.70 10.29
C GLY A 120 3.98 12.49 10.33
N GLU A 121 4.51 11.29 10.01
CA GLU A 121 3.81 10.00 10.19
C GLU A 121 3.12 9.95 11.55
N LEU A 122 1.87 9.54 11.56
CA LEU A 122 1.09 9.39 12.79
C LEU A 122 1.51 8.10 13.50
N ARG A 123 1.47 8.17 14.84
CA ARG A 123 1.76 7.03 15.71
C ARG A 123 0.58 6.68 16.61
N VAL A 124 -0.36 7.60 16.70
CA VAL A 124 -1.57 7.46 17.53
C VAL A 124 -2.71 8.18 16.83
N VAL A 125 -3.84 7.53 16.74
CA VAL A 125 -5.09 8.08 16.24
C VAL A 125 -5.98 8.42 17.44
N ASP A 126 -6.15 9.71 17.71
CA ASP A 126 -7.14 10.23 18.65
C ASP A 126 -8.50 10.48 17.95
N GLU A 127 -9.53 10.79 18.71
CA GLU A 127 -10.88 11.03 18.19
C GLU A 127 -10.91 12.10 17.09
N LYS A 128 -10.13 13.18 17.26
CA LYS A 128 -10.02 14.24 16.24
C LYS A 128 -9.34 13.75 14.96
N THR A 129 -8.30 12.96 15.11
CA THR A 129 -7.60 12.34 13.97
C THR A 129 -8.54 11.40 13.23
N ALA A 130 -9.29 10.56 13.95
CA ALA A 130 -10.27 9.65 13.35
C ALA A 130 -11.36 10.42 12.58
N GLU A 131 -11.90 11.52 13.12
CA GLU A 131 -12.88 12.38 12.45
C GLU A 131 -12.30 12.99 11.16
N GLN A 132 -11.06 13.51 11.24
CA GLN A 132 -10.38 14.08 10.07
C GLN A 132 -10.11 13.02 9.00
N THR A 133 -9.68 11.84 9.40
CA THR A 133 -9.43 10.70 8.48
C THR A 133 -10.74 10.25 7.82
N GLY A 134 -11.80 10.08 8.57
CA GLY A 134 -13.12 9.72 8.01
C GLY A 134 -13.62 10.75 6.98
N THR A 135 -13.40 12.04 7.24
CA THR A 135 -13.72 13.12 6.31
C THR A 135 -12.86 13.03 5.04
N MET A 136 -11.56 12.76 5.19
CA MET A 136 -10.65 12.57 4.07
C MET A 136 -11.06 11.37 3.22
N LEU A 137 -11.33 10.21 3.83
CA LEU A 137 -11.76 9.00 3.14
C LEU A 137 -13.06 9.22 2.34
N ALA A 138 -14.05 9.88 2.93
CA ALA A 138 -15.29 10.18 2.23
C ALA A 138 -15.03 11.00 0.94
N ARG A 139 -14.14 12.00 1.00
CA ARG A 139 -13.74 12.78 -0.16
C ARG A 139 -12.94 11.97 -1.18
N MET A 140 -12.03 11.09 -0.74
CA MET A 140 -11.28 10.20 -1.63
C MET A 140 -12.23 9.30 -2.41
N HIS A 141 -13.20 8.71 -1.74
CA HIS A 141 -14.22 7.85 -2.35
C HIS A 141 -15.09 8.62 -3.35
N GLU A 142 -15.52 9.84 -3.00
CA GLU A 142 -16.27 10.71 -3.93
C GLU A 142 -15.45 11.03 -5.18
N ILE A 143 -14.15 11.31 -5.06
CA ILE A 143 -13.26 11.58 -6.18
C ILE A 143 -13.10 10.33 -7.06
N ALA A 144 -12.88 9.15 -6.45
CA ALA A 144 -12.75 7.90 -7.18
C ALA A 144 -14.00 7.58 -8.02
N GLU A 145 -15.19 7.71 -7.41
CA GLU A 145 -16.49 7.49 -8.07
C GLU A 145 -16.75 8.51 -9.19
N GLN A 146 -16.56 9.81 -8.93
CA GLN A 146 -16.81 10.87 -9.92
C GLN A 146 -15.90 10.78 -11.14
N ASN A 147 -14.71 10.21 -11.00
CA ASN A 147 -13.76 10.06 -12.09
C ASN A 147 -13.74 8.63 -12.67
N ASP A 148 -14.63 7.75 -12.21
CA ASP A 148 -14.69 6.35 -12.64
C ASP A 148 -13.29 5.68 -12.59
N TRP A 149 -12.56 5.94 -11.48
CA TRP A 149 -11.17 5.53 -11.38
C TRP A 149 -11.04 4.10 -10.87
N HIS A 150 -10.30 3.30 -11.63
CA HIS A 150 -10.12 1.87 -11.38
C HIS A 150 -8.64 1.48 -11.29
N VAL A 151 -8.33 0.58 -10.35
CA VAL A 151 -7.02 -0.04 -10.19
C VAL A 151 -7.20 -1.54 -10.02
N LYS A 152 -6.77 -2.32 -11.01
CA LYS A 152 -6.83 -3.78 -10.99
C LYS A 152 -5.64 -4.34 -10.23
N SER A 153 -5.74 -4.41 -8.92
CA SER A 153 -4.70 -4.95 -8.04
C SER A 153 -5.02 -6.37 -7.60
N ALA A 154 -4.01 -7.24 -7.60
CA ALA A 154 -4.12 -8.62 -7.10
C ALA A 154 -3.80 -8.74 -5.60
N VAL A 155 -3.29 -7.67 -4.96
CA VAL A 155 -2.87 -7.70 -3.55
C VAL A 155 -3.94 -7.16 -2.60
N LEU A 156 -4.91 -6.38 -3.09
CA LEU A 156 -5.99 -5.89 -2.26
C LEU A 156 -6.90 -7.06 -1.82
N PHE A 157 -7.15 -7.15 -0.53
CA PHE A 157 -8.09 -8.16 -0.02
C PHE A 157 -9.51 -7.90 -0.54
N ASP A 158 -10.08 -8.92 -1.16
CA ASP A 158 -11.47 -8.96 -1.57
C ASP A 158 -12.05 -10.32 -1.17
N PRO A 159 -13.01 -10.36 -0.24
CA PRO A 159 -13.59 -11.63 0.21
C PRO A 159 -14.36 -12.39 -0.87
N LEU A 160 -14.70 -11.73 -1.99
CA LEU A 160 -15.43 -12.33 -3.11
C LEU A 160 -14.53 -12.89 -4.20
N THR A 161 -13.22 -12.62 -4.14
CA THR A 161 -12.27 -13.06 -5.16
C THR A 161 -11.02 -13.67 -4.52
N GLU A 162 -10.46 -14.68 -5.18
CA GLU A 162 -9.15 -15.20 -4.84
C GLU A 162 -8.07 -14.17 -5.17
N ASN A 163 -7.09 -14.05 -4.30
CA ASN A 163 -5.91 -13.23 -4.54
C ASN A 163 -4.64 -13.89 -3.97
N ASP A 164 -3.47 -13.31 -4.24
CA ASP A 164 -2.18 -13.88 -3.86
C ASP A 164 -1.94 -13.96 -2.35
N LEU A 165 -2.66 -13.16 -1.56
CA LEU A 165 -2.47 -13.07 -0.10
C LEU A 165 -3.54 -13.85 0.67
N PHE A 166 -4.77 -13.93 0.13
CA PHE A 166 -5.92 -14.46 0.83
C PHE A 166 -6.65 -15.44 -0.09
N SER A 167 -6.51 -16.74 0.17
CA SER A 167 -7.12 -17.79 -0.60
C SER A 167 -7.79 -18.81 0.32
N TYR A 168 -9.11 -18.78 0.38
CA TYR A 168 -9.88 -19.80 1.09
C TYR A 168 -9.75 -21.16 0.41
N ASP A 169 -9.76 -21.19 -0.92
CA ASP A 169 -9.55 -22.42 -1.69
C ASP A 169 -8.15 -23.00 -1.44
N GLY A 170 -7.14 -22.14 -1.30
CA GLY A 170 -5.79 -22.56 -0.89
C GLY A 170 -5.77 -23.17 0.51
N PHE A 171 -6.49 -22.60 1.46
CA PHE A 171 -6.65 -23.15 2.81
C PHE A 171 -7.34 -24.52 2.79
N ILE A 172 -8.47 -24.64 2.10
CA ILE A 172 -9.27 -25.88 2.04
C ILE A 172 -8.54 -27.03 1.30
N LYS A 173 -7.61 -26.75 0.40
CA LYS A 173 -6.76 -27.81 -0.21
C LYS A 173 -5.97 -28.62 0.83
N HIS A 174 -5.76 -28.08 2.02
CA HIS A 174 -5.08 -28.74 3.12
C HIS A 174 -6.04 -29.32 4.18
N GLU A 175 -7.34 -29.42 3.87
CA GLU A 175 -8.38 -29.86 4.83
C GLU A 175 -8.04 -31.15 5.54
N GLU A 176 -7.58 -32.19 4.84
CA GLU A 176 -7.24 -33.49 5.44
C GLU A 176 -6.16 -33.35 6.52
N TYR A 177 -5.11 -32.57 6.24
CA TYR A 177 -4.06 -32.29 7.20
C TYR A 177 -4.57 -31.45 8.37
N LEU A 178 -5.27 -30.35 8.10
CA LEU A 178 -5.83 -29.45 9.11
C LEU A 178 -6.77 -30.18 10.07
N ARG A 179 -7.57 -31.11 9.57
CA ARG A 179 -8.45 -31.96 10.38
C ARG A 179 -7.67 -32.82 11.39
N THR A 180 -6.46 -33.25 11.06
CA THR A 180 -5.58 -33.96 12.00
C THR A 180 -4.97 -33.06 13.07
N VAL A 181 -4.89 -31.76 12.82
CA VAL A 181 -4.39 -30.76 13.80
C VAL A 181 -5.49 -30.38 14.77
N ASP A 182 -6.62 -29.88 14.29
CA ASP A 182 -7.80 -29.54 15.11
C ASP A 182 -9.07 -29.57 14.25
N GLU A 183 -9.80 -30.67 14.32
CA GLU A 183 -11.05 -30.85 13.57
C GLU A 183 -12.15 -29.87 14.03
N THR A 184 -12.21 -29.57 15.33
CA THR A 184 -13.25 -28.68 15.87
C THR A 184 -13.05 -27.24 15.36
N LEU A 185 -11.83 -26.75 15.44
CA LEU A 185 -11.47 -25.43 14.92
C LEU A 185 -11.67 -25.34 13.41
N LEU A 186 -11.25 -26.36 12.64
CA LEU A 186 -11.47 -26.41 11.20
C LEU A 186 -12.95 -26.28 10.85
N ASN A 187 -13.81 -27.09 11.48
CA ASN A 187 -15.25 -27.06 11.23
C ASN A 187 -15.86 -25.68 11.60
N GLN A 188 -15.37 -25.04 12.65
CA GLN A 188 -15.78 -23.69 13.01
C GLN A 188 -15.36 -22.67 11.94
N ILE A 189 -14.12 -22.71 11.46
CA ILE A 189 -13.64 -21.82 10.39
C ILE A 189 -14.49 -21.97 9.11
N VAL A 190 -14.76 -23.23 8.70
CA VAL A 190 -15.58 -23.50 7.51
C VAL A 190 -17.00 -22.96 7.68
N HIS A 191 -17.58 -23.13 8.88
CA HIS A 191 -18.92 -22.62 9.19
C HIS A 191 -18.98 -21.10 9.14
N GLU A 192 -18.06 -20.42 9.82
CA GLU A 192 -18.00 -18.96 9.85
C GLU A 192 -17.73 -18.38 8.45
N HIS A 193 -16.80 -18.99 7.70
CA HIS A 193 -16.55 -18.59 6.31
C HIS A 193 -17.82 -18.66 5.47
N THR A 194 -18.61 -19.74 5.59
CA THR A 194 -19.85 -19.89 4.83
C THR A 194 -20.86 -18.79 5.15
N ILE A 195 -21.00 -18.42 6.44
CA ILE A 195 -21.88 -17.34 6.87
C ILE A 195 -21.41 -15.99 6.31
N LEU A 196 -20.11 -15.71 6.42
CA LEU A 196 -19.51 -14.46 5.94
C LEU A 196 -19.60 -14.34 4.41
N ASP A 197 -19.29 -15.43 3.68
CA ASP A 197 -19.41 -15.44 2.21
C ASP A 197 -20.83 -15.11 1.77
N GLN A 198 -21.85 -15.70 2.39
CA GLN A 198 -23.25 -15.40 2.08
C GLN A 198 -23.61 -13.93 2.38
N ALA A 199 -23.12 -13.38 3.49
CA ALA A 199 -23.36 -11.98 3.84
C ALA A 199 -22.69 -11.02 2.85
N VAL A 200 -21.43 -11.29 2.48
CA VAL A 200 -20.63 -10.43 1.58
C VAL A 200 -21.16 -10.47 0.14
N ARG A 201 -21.71 -11.61 -0.31
CA ARG A 201 -22.33 -11.72 -1.65
C ARG A 201 -23.48 -10.74 -1.86
N SER A 202 -24.11 -10.25 -0.82
CA SER A 202 -25.12 -9.19 -0.94
C SER A 202 -24.54 -7.88 -1.51
N PHE A 203 -23.23 -7.65 -1.40
CA PHE A 203 -22.51 -6.50 -1.92
C PHE A 203 -21.84 -6.74 -3.28
N GLU A 204 -22.00 -7.92 -3.88
CA GLU A 204 -21.35 -8.28 -5.15
C GLU A 204 -21.75 -7.36 -6.31
N THR A 205 -22.96 -6.80 -6.26
CA THR A 205 -23.51 -5.88 -7.26
C THR A 205 -23.23 -4.41 -6.99
N GLU A 206 -22.65 -4.10 -5.83
CA GLU A 206 -22.31 -2.72 -5.51
C GLU A 206 -21.15 -2.23 -6.38
N PRO A 207 -21.17 -0.96 -6.81
CA PRO A 207 -20.07 -0.37 -7.58
C PRO A 207 -18.74 -0.46 -6.80
N ARG A 208 -17.67 -0.70 -7.53
CA ARG A 208 -16.31 -0.76 -7.00
C ARG A 208 -15.45 0.26 -7.70
N TYR A 209 -14.69 0.99 -6.93
CA TYR A 209 -13.75 2.00 -7.40
C TYR A 209 -12.42 1.85 -6.64
N ALA A 210 -11.41 2.58 -7.07
CA ALA A 210 -10.13 2.58 -6.38
C ALA A 210 -10.27 3.08 -4.94
N VAL A 211 -9.74 2.30 -4.00
CA VAL A 211 -9.55 2.65 -2.59
C VAL A 211 -8.06 2.61 -2.27
N GLN A 212 -7.62 3.24 -1.18
CA GLN A 212 -6.20 3.25 -0.81
C GLN A 212 -5.71 1.85 -0.39
N GLY A 213 -6.53 1.10 0.32
CA GLY A 213 -6.34 -0.33 0.56
C GLY A 213 -5.57 -0.69 1.82
N ASP A 214 -4.86 0.25 2.44
CA ASP A 214 -4.03 0.02 3.63
C ASP A 214 -4.02 1.24 4.56
N ILE A 215 -5.20 1.77 4.86
CA ILE A 215 -5.35 2.89 5.78
C ILE A 215 -5.05 2.44 7.21
N SER A 216 -3.94 2.94 7.75
CA SER A 216 -3.50 2.72 9.12
C SER A 216 -2.72 3.95 9.61
N ASP A 217 -2.43 4.01 10.91
CA ASP A 217 -1.67 5.12 11.52
C ASP A 217 -0.31 5.32 10.84
N CYS A 218 0.35 4.23 10.42
CA CYS A 218 1.65 4.29 9.76
C CYS A 218 1.61 4.78 8.30
N ASN A 219 0.43 4.84 7.67
CA ASN A 219 0.22 5.36 6.31
C ASN A 219 -0.46 6.72 6.31
N LEU A 220 -0.66 7.32 7.48
CA LEU A 220 -1.17 8.65 7.67
C LEU A 220 -0.07 9.60 8.14
N TYR A 221 -0.14 10.86 7.77
CA TYR A 221 0.75 11.91 8.25
C TYR A 221 -0.02 13.18 8.59
N ARG A 222 0.58 14.02 9.42
CA ARG A 222 0.03 15.33 9.75
C ARG A 222 0.89 16.42 9.13
N THR A 223 0.26 17.28 8.36
CA THR A 223 0.91 18.46 7.80
C THR A 223 1.25 19.48 8.88
N GLU A 224 2.12 20.43 8.57
CA GLU A 224 2.42 21.58 9.44
C GLU A 224 1.18 22.43 9.77
N TYR A 225 0.15 22.38 8.92
CA TYR A 225 -1.13 23.08 9.13
C TYR A 225 -2.14 22.26 9.95
N GLY A 226 -1.77 21.02 10.37
CA GLY A 226 -2.60 20.15 11.19
C GLY A 226 -3.65 19.37 10.42
N THR A 227 -3.61 19.36 9.08
CA THR A 227 -4.44 18.50 8.25
C THR A 227 -3.88 17.08 8.18
N ILE A 228 -4.75 16.10 7.98
CA ILE A 228 -4.34 14.70 7.77
C ILE A 228 -4.10 14.47 6.29
N GLY A 229 -3.00 13.79 5.99
CA GLY A 229 -2.68 13.29 4.67
C GLY A 229 -2.44 11.78 4.68
N VAL A 230 -2.40 11.19 3.51
CA VAL A 230 -2.20 9.75 3.31
C VAL A 230 -1.12 9.51 2.26
N PHE A 231 -0.29 8.51 2.49
CA PHE A 231 0.70 8.02 1.53
C PHE A 231 0.63 6.49 1.40
N ASP A 232 1.55 5.92 0.63
CA ASP A 232 1.68 4.48 0.39
C ASP A 232 0.45 3.82 -0.26
N PHE A 233 0.27 4.08 -1.55
CA PHE A 233 -0.80 3.50 -2.37
C PHE A 233 -0.46 2.11 -2.94
N ASN A 234 0.49 1.38 -2.34
CA ASN A 234 0.94 0.08 -2.84
C ASN A 234 -0.15 -1.01 -2.81
N TRP A 235 -1.12 -0.87 -1.93
CA TRP A 235 -2.26 -1.77 -1.80
C TRP A 235 -3.52 -1.25 -2.51
N CYS A 236 -3.44 -0.06 -3.12
CA CYS A 236 -4.56 0.52 -3.82
C CYS A 236 -5.11 -0.43 -4.89
N GLY A 237 -6.42 -0.61 -4.90
CA GLY A 237 -7.15 -1.47 -5.83
C GLY A 237 -8.65 -1.20 -5.81
N ASP A 238 -9.38 -1.86 -6.71
CA ASP A 238 -10.83 -1.74 -6.78
C ASP A 238 -11.50 -2.50 -5.64
N ASN A 239 -12.31 -1.78 -4.84
CA ASN A 239 -13.14 -2.39 -3.80
C ASN A 239 -14.40 -1.54 -3.54
N ASN A 240 -15.23 -2.01 -2.62
CA ASN A 240 -16.33 -1.22 -2.09
C ASN A 240 -15.78 0.02 -1.36
N LEU A 241 -16.42 1.16 -1.53
CA LEU A 241 -15.94 2.44 -0.95
C LEU A 241 -15.90 2.47 0.58
N PHE A 242 -16.54 1.53 1.28
CA PHE A 242 -16.42 1.39 2.73
C PHE A 242 -15.16 0.65 3.18
N TYR A 243 -14.42 0.02 2.27
CA TYR A 243 -13.27 -0.84 2.61
C TYR A 243 -12.26 -0.13 3.50
N ASP A 244 -11.78 1.04 3.09
CA ASP A 244 -10.78 1.81 3.83
C ASP A 244 -11.25 2.18 5.24
N ALA A 245 -12.53 2.59 5.38
CA ALA A 245 -13.09 2.95 6.68
C ALA A 245 -13.19 1.74 7.63
N VAL A 246 -13.55 0.57 7.09
CA VAL A 246 -13.62 -0.68 7.87
C VAL A 246 -12.22 -1.13 8.26
N MET A 247 -11.26 -1.11 7.35
CA MET A 247 -9.88 -1.51 7.62
C MET A 247 -9.24 -0.60 8.66
N GLN A 248 -9.40 0.72 8.55
CA GLN A 248 -8.93 1.64 9.57
C GLN A 248 -9.59 1.36 10.94
N GLY A 249 -10.90 1.15 10.97
CA GLY A 249 -11.59 0.82 12.21
C GLY A 249 -11.06 -0.46 12.87
N ILE A 250 -10.69 -1.47 12.09
CA ILE A 250 -10.08 -2.70 12.60
C ILE A 250 -8.69 -2.42 13.18
N PHE A 251 -7.83 -1.73 12.44
CA PHE A 251 -6.46 -1.41 12.91
C PHE A 251 -6.47 -0.53 14.16
N GLU A 252 -7.26 0.53 14.16
CA GLU A 252 -7.31 1.47 15.29
C GLU A 252 -8.02 0.92 16.53
N SER A 253 -8.96 -0.02 16.34
CA SER A 253 -9.62 -0.71 17.47
C SER A 253 -8.74 -1.77 18.13
N ARG A 254 -7.56 -2.04 17.60
CA ARG A 254 -6.61 -3.05 18.05
C ARG A 254 -7.16 -4.48 18.08
N LEU A 255 -8.15 -4.78 17.25
CA LEU A 255 -8.68 -6.14 17.14
C LEU A 255 -7.64 -7.15 16.62
N MET A 256 -6.57 -6.64 15.97
CA MET A 256 -5.46 -7.44 15.47
C MET A 256 -4.25 -7.46 16.42
N ASP A 257 -4.28 -6.74 17.53
CA ASP A 257 -3.20 -6.75 18.51
C ASP A 257 -3.12 -8.12 19.21
N TYR A 258 -1.90 -8.54 19.50
CA TYR A 258 -1.66 -9.77 20.26
C TYR A 258 -2.20 -9.61 21.68
N PRO A 259 -2.78 -10.68 22.27
CA PRO A 259 -3.21 -10.66 23.67
C PRO A 259 -2.01 -10.34 24.59
N GLU A 260 -2.24 -9.51 25.60
CA GLU A 260 -1.23 -9.19 26.64
C GLU A 260 -0.67 -10.45 27.31
N GLU A 261 -1.43 -11.53 27.37
CA GLU A 261 -1.08 -12.84 27.89
C GLU A 261 0.10 -13.50 27.15
N MET A 262 0.41 -13.08 25.93
CA MET A 262 1.58 -13.56 25.17
C MET A 262 2.87 -12.83 25.55
N GLY A 263 2.82 -11.84 26.44
CA GLY A 263 4.00 -11.10 26.93
C GLY A 263 4.63 -10.17 25.90
N GLU A 264 3.94 -9.95 24.78
CA GLU A 264 4.37 -8.99 23.75
C GLU A 264 3.58 -7.68 23.93
N THR A 265 4.30 -6.59 23.98
CA THR A 265 3.65 -5.26 23.92
C THR A 265 3.11 -5.06 22.50
N PRO A 266 1.82 -4.75 22.34
CA PRO A 266 1.26 -4.49 21.02
C PRO A 266 2.11 -3.47 20.25
N PRO A 267 2.34 -3.64 18.95
CA PRO A 267 3.14 -2.71 18.16
C PRO A 267 2.67 -1.25 18.27
N SER A 268 1.37 -1.05 18.41
CA SER A 268 0.74 0.26 18.58
C SER A 268 0.93 0.88 19.97
N ALA A 269 1.28 0.10 21.01
CA ALA A 269 1.48 0.62 22.35
C ALA A 269 2.88 1.22 22.57
N THR A 270 3.82 0.95 21.69
CA THR A 270 5.21 1.44 21.74
C THR A 270 5.51 2.52 20.69
N ARG A 271 4.52 2.92 19.91
CA ARG A 271 4.66 3.89 18.83
C ARG A 271 4.14 5.28 19.19
#